data_73fd7ce6aabf43a0de44cc6461579bae
#
_entry.id   73fd7ce6aabf43a0de44cc6461579bae
#
_cell.length_a   1.000
_cell.length_b   1.000
_cell.length_c   1.000
_cell.angle_alpha   90.00
_cell.angle_beta   90.00
_cell.angle_gamma   90.00
#
_symmetry.space_group_name_H-M   'P 1'
#
loop_
_entity.id
_entity.type
_entity.pdbx_description
1 polymer ?
#
loop_
_entity_poly.entity_id
_entity_poly.type
_entity_poly.pdbx_seq_one_letter_code
_entity_poly.pdbx_strand_id
1 'polypeptide(L)'
;MMYASKITIDYNPQKVRTYREVELPDGLLTLEDIGKHLKEGEKFGFFQREEGGLGLPVDYISIHGYRDETKEEVDIKVAKAEKYNENYEKHHAKYGR
;
A
#
# COMPACT_ATOMS: atom_id res chain seq x y z
N MET A 1 2.60 -22.27 -14.88
CA MET A 1 2.82 -22.05 -13.45
C MET A 1 2.53 -23.33 -12.67
N MET A 2 3.40 -23.69 -11.79
CA MET A 2 3.22 -24.86 -10.93
C MET A 2 2.64 -24.43 -9.58
N TYR A 3 1.61 -25.11 -9.15
CA TYR A 3 0.97 -24.85 -7.86
C TYR A 3 1.62 -25.74 -6.80
N ALA A 4 2.34 -25.13 -5.85
CA ALA A 4 3.07 -25.87 -4.83
C ALA A 4 2.18 -26.42 -3.72
N SER A 5 1.19 -25.65 -3.29
CA SER A 5 0.25 -26.02 -2.24
C SER A 5 -0.95 -25.09 -2.23
N LYS A 6 -2.01 -25.52 -1.55
CA LYS A 6 -3.13 -24.62 -1.28
C LYS A 6 -2.69 -23.51 -0.33
N ILE A 7 -3.27 -22.35 -0.47
CA ILE A 7 -3.03 -21.22 0.43
C ILE A 7 -4.19 -21.11 1.43
N THR A 8 -3.82 -20.70 2.64
CA THR A 8 -4.81 -20.40 3.68
C THR A 8 -5.46 -19.06 3.35
N ILE A 9 -6.78 -19.04 3.29
CA ILE A 9 -7.53 -17.82 2.99
C ILE A 9 -7.74 -17.01 4.27
N ASP A 10 -7.31 -15.76 4.24
CA ASP A 10 -7.53 -14.82 5.33
C ASP A 10 -8.73 -13.95 5.02
N TYR A 11 -9.79 -14.11 5.80
CA TYR A 11 -11.04 -13.36 5.66
C TYR A 11 -11.05 -12.05 6.44
N ASN A 12 -10.00 -11.77 7.19
CA ASN A 12 -9.91 -10.58 8.03
C ASN A 12 -9.16 -9.46 7.31
N PRO A 13 -9.54 -8.20 7.56
CA PRO A 13 -8.77 -7.07 7.04
C PRO A 13 -7.35 -7.07 7.61
N GLN A 14 -6.38 -6.85 6.75
CA GLN A 14 -4.97 -6.72 7.14
C GLN A 14 -4.56 -5.25 7.07
N LYS A 15 -3.46 -4.92 7.74
CA LYS A 15 -2.89 -3.58 7.65
C LYS A 15 -2.18 -3.39 6.31
N VAL A 16 -2.50 -2.30 5.62
CA VAL A 16 -1.89 -1.93 4.36
C VAL A 16 -1.09 -0.66 4.58
N ARG A 17 0.12 -0.61 4.05
CA ARG A 17 0.93 0.61 4.10
C ARG A 17 0.30 1.68 3.23
N THR A 18 0.27 2.89 3.78
CA THR A 18 -0.15 4.06 3.03
C THR A 18 1.03 4.98 2.79
N TYR A 19 1.02 5.63 1.64
CA TYR A 19 2.06 6.57 1.26
C TYR A 19 1.41 7.72 0.50
N ARG A 20 1.80 8.95 0.84
CA ARG A 20 1.44 10.11 0.04
C ARG A 20 2.54 11.16 0.15
N GLU A 21 2.60 12.01 -0.85
CA GLU A 21 3.56 13.12 -0.90
C GLU A 21 2.78 14.42 -0.85
N VAL A 22 3.29 15.37 -0.10
CA VAL A 22 2.70 16.70 0.00
C VAL A 22 3.78 17.72 -0.34
N GLU A 23 3.50 18.58 -1.32
CA GLU A 23 4.37 19.68 -1.66
C GLU A 23 4.28 20.75 -0.59
N LEU A 24 5.44 21.23 -0.14
CA LEU A 24 5.52 22.26 0.89
C LEU A 24 5.62 23.63 0.24
N PRO A 25 4.96 24.64 0.82
CA PRO A 25 5.13 26.01 0.36
C PRO A 25 6.53 26.50 0.69
N ASP A 26 7.00 27.51 -0.04
CA ASP A 26 8.25 28.16 0.25
C ASP A 26 8.18 28.86 1.61
N GLY A 27 9.30 28.86 2.32
CA GLY A 27 9.46 29.56 3.59
C GLY A 27 9.53 28.64 4.79
N LEU A 28 9.46 29.26 5.96
CA LEU A 28 9.56 28.54 7.23
C LEU A 28 8.22 27.95 7.63
N LEU A 29 8.27 26.70 8.11
CA LEU A 29 7.08 25.96 8.55
C LEU A 29 7.16 25.67 10.05
N THR A 30 6.00 25.69 10.70
CA THR A 30 5.88 25.23 12.07
C THR A 30 5.52 23.75 12.11
N LEU A 31 5.69 23.12 13.27
CA LEU A 31 5.22 21.76 13.47
C LEU A 31 3.71 21.63 13.26
N GLU A 32 2.98 22.70 13.61
CA GLU A 32 1.53 22.76 13.37
C GLU A 32 1.20 22.69 11.89
N ASP A 33 1.94 23.40 11.05
CA ASP A 33 1.74 23.39 9.59
C ASP A 33 1.93 21.97 9.03
N ILE A 34 2.95 21.27 9.50
CA ILE A 34 3.20 19.89 9.10
C ILE A 34 2.12 18.96 9.65
N GLY A 35 1.74 19.16 10.90
CA GLY A 35 0.74 18.34 11.58
C GLY A 35 -0.63 18.34 10.91
N LYS A 36 -0.97 19.41 10.20
CA LYS A 36 -2.23 19.48 9.46
C LYS A 36 -2.34 18.41 8.36
N HIS A 37 -1.22 17.94 7.86
CA HIS A 37 -1.18 16.92 6.82
C HIS A 37 -1.12 15.50 7.37
N LEU A 38 -0.87 15.34 8.66
CA LEU A 38 -0.68 14.04 9.29
C LEU A 38 -1.94 13.58 10.01
N LYS A 39 -2.20 12.29 9.90
CA LYS A 39 -3.18 11.58 10.72
C LYS A 39 -2.46 10.90 11.87
N GLU A 40 -3.23 10.50 12.89
CA GLU A 40 -2.67 9.81 14.04
C GLU A 40 -1.88 8.56 13.60
N GLY A 41 -0.70 8.41 14.18
CA GLY A 41 0.17 7.26 13.90
C GLY A 41 0.98 7.33 12.62
N GLU A 42 0.82 8.38 11.81
CA GLU A 42 1.60 8.55 10.61
C GLU A 42 2.98 9.13 10.92
N LYS A 43 3.97 8.72 10.12
CA LYS A 43 5.33 9.24 10.17
C LYS A 43 5.61 10.02 8.91
N PHE A 44 6.52 10.97 8.99
CA PHE A 44 6.88 11.75 7.80
C PHE A 44 8.40 11.92 7.68
N GLY A 45 8.83 12.18 6.44
CA GLY A 45 10.21 12.54 6.13
C GLY A 45 10.21 13.69 5.14
N PHE A 46 11.33 14.39 5.07
CA PHE A 46 11.52 15.48 4.11
C PHE A 46 12.32 14.96 2.91
N PHE A 47 11.97 15.47 1.73
CA PHE A 47 12.79 15.24 0.53
C PHE A 47 12.60 16.41 -0.45
N GLN A 48 13.51 16.50 -1.40
CA GLN A 48 13.46 17.50 -2.46
C GLN A 48 13.41 16.80 -3.82
N ARG A 49 12.72 17.44 -4.75
CA ARG A 49 12.64 16.97 -6.12
C ARG A 49 12.80 18.17 -7.05
N GLU A 50 13.55 18.00 -8.12
CA GLU A 50 13.63 19.01 -9.16
C GLU A 50 12.39 18.89 -10.05
N GLU A 51 11.72 20.03 -10.26
CA GLU A 51 10.52 20.05 -11.06
C GLU A 51 10.55 21.22 -12.08
N GLY A 52 9.73 21.08 -13.10
CA GLY A 52 9.49 22.14 -14.09
C GLY A 52 10.59 22.36 -15.09
N GLY A 53 11.60 21.51 -15.18
CA GLY A 53 12.68 21.65 -16.16
C GLY A 53 13.62 22.81 -15.94
N LEU A 54 13.44 23.59 -14.87
CA LEU A 54 14.31 24.71 -14.51
C LEU A 54 15.38 24.31 -13.48
N GLY A 55 15.34 23.05 -13.02
CA GLY A 55 16.29 22.57 -12.02
C GLY A 55 16.09 23.16 -10.63
N LEU A 56 14.96 23.78 -10.35
CA LEU A 56 14.66 24.34 -9.05
C LEU A 56 14.14 23.23 -8.13
N PRO A 57 14.72 23.08 -6.91
CA PRO A 57 14.23 22.08 -5.98
C PRO A 57 12.91 22.52 -5.37
N VAL A 58 12.01 21.56 -5.26
CA VAL A 58 10.73 21.73 -4.57
C VAL A 58 10.75 20.82 -3.34
N ASP A 59 10.37 21.37 -2.20
CA ASP A 59 10.35 20.63 -0.95
C ASP A 59 9.04 19.86 -0.80
N TYR A 60 9.17 18.61 -0.35
CA TYR A 60 8.06 17.71 -0.10
C TYR A 60 8.20 17.05 1.24
N ILE A 61 7.08 16.60 1.78
CA ILE A 61 7.09 15.59 2.83
C ILE A 61 6.49 14.30 2.27
N SER A 62 7.10 13.19 2.65
CA SER A 62 6.54 11.87 2.44
C SER A 62 5.84 11.45 3.72
N ILE A 63 4.60 11.00 3.60
CA ILE A 63 3.81 10.60 4.76
C ILE A 63 3.52 9.11 4.68
N HIS A 64 3.90 8.40 5.71
CA HIS A 64 3.83 6.95 5.80
C HIS A 64 2.94 6.52 6.94
N GLY A 65 2.06 5.60 6.68
CA GLY A 65 1.17 5.08 7.71
C GLY A 65 0.62 3.72 7.34
N TYR A 66 -0.43 3.34 8.02
CA TYR A 66 -1.15 2.10 7.78
C TYR A 66 -2.64 2.37 7.83
N ARG A 67 -3.37 1.59 7.08
CA ARG A 67 -4.83 1.52 7.15
C ARG A 67 -5.27 0.08 7.10
N ASP A 68 -6.49 -0.19 7.50
CA ASP A 68 -7.06 -1.51 7.31
C ASP A 68 -7.51 -1.67 5.85
N GLU A 69 -7.46 -2.91 5.37
CA GLU A 69 -8.06 -3.22 4.09
C GLU A 69 -9.56 -2.92 4.15
N THR A 70 -10.11 -2.43 3.05
CA THR A 70 -11.55 -2.25 2.92
C THR A 70 -12.22 -3.60 2.70
N LYS A 71 -13.54 -3.66 2.91
CA LYS A 71 -14.31 -4.87 2.61
C LYS A 71 -14.11 -5.32 1.17
N GLU A 72 -14.12 -4.36 0.24
CA GLU A 72 -13.90 -4.65 -1.18
C GLU A 72 -12.52 -5.27 -1.43
N GLU A 73 -11.49 -4.75 -0.79
CA GLU A 73 -10.13 -5.29 -0.91
C GLU A 73 -10.04 -6.71 -0.34
N VAL A 74 -10.69 -6.95 0.79
CA VAL A 74 -10.78 -8.30 1.38
C VAL A 74 -11.49 -9.25 0.43
N ASP A 75 -12.60 -8.83 -0.15
CA ASP A 75 -13.38 -9.65 -1.08
C ASP A 75 -12.55 -10.02 -2.31
N ILE A 76 -11.78 -9.08 -2.84
CA ILE A 76 -10.90 -9.33 -4.00
C ILE A 76 -9.82 -10.35 -3.66
N LYS A 77 -9.14 -10.20 -2.51
CA LYS A 77 -8.09 -11.14 -2.14
C LYS A 77 -8.62 -12.53 -1.85
N VAL A 78 -9.81 -12.62 -1.24
CA VAL A 78 -10.47 -13.90 -0.97
C VAL A 78 -10.84 -14.59 -2.29
N ALA A 79 -11.41 -13.85 -3.24
CA ALA A 79 -11.75 -14.39 -4.55
C ALA A 79 -10.52 -14.93 -5.28
N LYS A 80 -9.40 -14.21 -5.23
CA LYS A 80 -8.15 -14.66 -5.85
C LYS A 80 -7.60 -15.93 -5.18
N ALA A 81 -7.68 -15.99 -3.86
CA ALA A 81 -7.21 -17.15 -3.10
C ALA A 81 -8.06 -18.37 -3.37
N GLU A 82 -9.38 -18.21 -3.44
CA GLU A 82 -10.30 -19.31 -3.76
C GLU A 82 -10.04 -19.83 -5.18
N LYS A 83 -9.82 -18.93 -6.14
CA LYS A 83 -9.51 -19.31 -7.51
C LYS A 83 -8.19 -20.07 -7.60
N TYR A 84 -7.18 -19.61 -6.87
CA TYR A 84 -5.90 -20.31 -6.79
C TYR A 84 -6.09 -21.72 -6.25
N ASN A 85 -6.82 -21.88 -5.15
CA ASN A 85 -7.06 -23.18 -4.55
C ASN A 85 -7.88 -24.10 -5.45
N GLU A 86 -8.84 -23.55 -6.17
CA GLU A 86 -9.60 -24.29 -7.17
C GLU A 86 -8.70 -24.81 -8.30
N ASN A 87 -7.81 -23.95 -8.79
CA ASN A 87 -6.87 -24.34 -9.83
C ASN A 87 -5.86 -25.37 -9.32
N TYR A 88 -5.44 -25.26 -8.07
CA TYR A 88 -4.60 -26.26 -7.41
C TYR A 88 -5.27 -27.63 -7.39
N GLU A 89 -6.54 -27.70 -6.99
CA GLU A 89 -7.30 -28.94 -6.95
C GLU A 89 -7.46 -29.54 -8.34
N LYS A 90 -7.79 -28.73 -9.35
CA LYS A 90 -7.91 -29.19 -10.73
C LYS A 90 -6.60 -29.74 -11.26
N HIS A 91 -5.50 -29.05 -10.99
CA HIS A 91 -4.17 -29.49 -11.41
C HIS A 91 -3.83 -30.83 -10.78
N HIS A 92 -4.03 -30.99 -9.48
CA HIS A 92 -3.74 -32.22 -8.77
C HIS A 92 -4.67 -33.36 -9.17
N ALA A 93 -5.93 -33.08 -9.43
CA ALA A 93 -6.88 -34.07 -9.92
C ALA A 93 -6.49 -34.60 -11.29
N LYS A 94 -5.90 -33.74 -12.14
CA LYS A 94 -5.54 -34.09 -13.53
C LYS A 94 -4.14 -34.72 -13.63
N TYR A 95 -3.18 -34.22 -12.87
CA TYR A 95 -1.76 -34.62 -13.00
C TYR A 95 -1.17 -35.16 -11.71
N GLY A 96 -1.79 -34.92 -10.58
CA GLY A 96 -1.29 -35.28 -9.26
C GLY A 96 -1.59 -36.72 -8.88
N ARG A 97 -0.78 -37.17 -7.98
CA ARG A 97 -0.94 -38.46 -7.35
C ARG A 97 -0.57 -38.36 -5.90
#